data_38629dc3ead0a83566643a1a3f449a2a
#
_entry.id   38629dc3ead0a83566643a1a3f449a2a
#
_cell.length_a   1.000
_cell.length_b   1.000
_cell.length_c   1.000
_cell.angle_alpha   90.00
_cell.angle_beta   90.00
_cell.angle_gamma   90.00
#
_symmetry.space_group_name_H-M   'P 1'
#
loop_
_entity.id
_entity.type
_entity.pdbx_description
1 polymer ?
#
loop_
_entity_poly.entity_id
_entity_poly.type
_entity_poly.pdbx_seq_one_letter_code
_entity_poly.pdbx_strand_id
1 'polypeptide(L)'
;MKKIYNKLVRDRIPEIIESSGNSCVTEILSDEDYLKMVDAKLDEELAEYHKDQNLEELADLLEVIYAAALARGYSLEDLERVRAEKAAKRGGFSKKLLLKEVIEK
;
A
#
# COMPACT_ATOMS: atom_id res chain seq x y z
N MET A 1 6.17 25.86 -15.41
CA MET A 1 5.15 25.79 -14.35
C MET A 1 5.54 24.75 -13.30
N LYS A 2 5.36 25.06 -12.04
CA LYS A 2 5.66 24.17 -10.94
C LYS A 2 4.40 23.52 -10.42
N LYS A 3 4.45 22.21 -10.14
CA LYS A 3 3.37 21.50 -9.49
C LYS A 3 3.95 20.79 -8.26
N ILE A 4 3.35 21.03 -7.11
CA ILE A 4 3.83 20.48 -5.82
C ILE A 4 3.04 19.23 -5.48
N TYR A 5 3.73 18.13 -5.19
CA TYR A 5 3.11 16.86 -4.85
C TYR A 5 3.33 16.47 -3.39
N ASN A 6 4.57 16.53 -2.91
CA ASN A 6 4.95 16.13 -1.55
C ASN A 6 4.40 14.75 -1.17
N LYS A 7 4.60 13.78 -2.04
CA LYS A 7 4.12 12.41 -1.89
C LYS A 7 5.24 11.41 -2.11
N LEU A 8 5.16 10.26 -1.45
CA LEU A 8 5.98 9.12 -1.82
C LEU A 8 5.65 8.71 -3.25
N VAL A 9 6.68 8.37 -4.00
CA VAL A 9 6.53 7.86 -5.37
C VAL A 9 7.32 6.55 -5.50
N ARG A 10 6.98 5.75 -6.49
CA ARG A 10 7.74 4.55 -6.83
C ARG A 10 9.15 4.93 -7.29
N ASP A 11 10.09 4.05 -7.09
CA ASP A 11 11.52 4.31 -7.27
C ASP A 11 11.89 4.81 -8.66
N ARG A 12 11.18 4.40 -9.69
CA ARG A 12 11.49 4.77 -11.07
C ARG A 12 10.75 6.00 -11.58
N ILE A 13 9.91 6.61 -10.75
CA ILE A 13 9.14 7.78 -11.19
C ILE A 13 10.03 8.97 -11.57
N PRO A 14 11.09 9.33 -10.80
CA PRO A 14 11.97 10.42 -11.23
C PRO A 14 12.58 10.18 -12.61
N GLU A 15 13.03 8.97 -12.87
CA GLU A 15 13.56 8.57 -14.18
C GLU A 15 12.53 8.76 -15.30
N ILE A 16 11.29 8.35 -15.04
CA ILE A 16 10.20 8.47 -16.00
C ILE A 16 9.89 9.96 -16.32
N ILE A 17 9.85 10.79 -15.25
CA ILE A 17 9.62 12.23 -15.40
C ILE A 17 10.72 12.87 -16.27
N GLU A 18 11.98 12.55 -15.98
CA GLU A 18 13.12 13.09 -16.73
C GLU A 18 13.12 12.61 -18.17
N SER A 19 12.74 11.37 -18.42
CA SER A 19 12.63 10.82 -19.78
C SER A 19 11.57 11.54 -20.61
N SER A 20 10.57 12.14 -19.97
CA SER A 20 9.54 12.91 -20.68
C SER A 20 9.94 14.35 -20.98
N GLY A 21 11.17 14.75 -20.61
CA GLY A 21 11.67 16.10 -20.84
C GLY A 21 11.42 17.06 -19.68
N ASN A 22 10.83 16.59 -18.59
CA ASN A 22 10.60 17.41 -17.40
C ASN A 22 11.72 17.17 -16.38
N SER A 23 11.77 18.01 -15.36
CA SER A 23 12.68 17.83 -14.24
C SER A 23 11.86 17.68 -12.96
N CYS A 24 12.46 17.10 -11.94
CA CYS A 24 11.79 16.93 -10.64
C CYS A 24 12.80 17.15 -9.52
N VAL A 25 12.27 17.44 -8.33
CA VAL A 25 13.04 17.56 -7.10
C VAL A 25 12.58 16.46 -6.17
N THR A 26 13.52 15.63 -5.71
CA THR A 26 13.24 14.53 -4.79
C THR A 26 14.15 14.61 -3.58
N GLU A 27 13.76 13.93 -2.50
CA GLU A 27 14.61 13.77 -1.35
C GLU A 27 14.47 12.34 -0.82
N ILE A 28 15.53 11.80 -0.25
CA ILE A 28 15.51 10.49 0.39
C ILE A 28 15.19 10.71 1.87
N LEU A 29 14.08 10.16 2.32
CA LEU A 29 13.58 10.36 3.67
C LEU A 29 14.39 9.53 4.68
N SER A 30 14.42 10.01 5.94
CA SER A 30 14.87 9.18 7.06
C SER A 30 13.90 8.00 7.23
N ASP A 31 14.36 6.97 7.95
CA ASP A 31 13.51 5.80 8.21
C ASP A 31 12.22 6.18 8.95
N GLU A 32 12.33 7.10 9.92
CA GLU A 32 11.19 7.59 10.69
C GLU A 32 10.16 8.31 9.79
N ASP A 33 10.63 9.23 8.97
CA ASP A 33 9.75 9.99 8.07
C ASP A 33 9.18 9.09 6.98
N TYR A 34 9.96 8.12 6.51
CA TYR A 34 9.50 7.15 5.54
C TYR A 34 8.31 6.34 6.06
N LEU A 35 8.38 5.86 7.32
CA LEU A 35 7.26 5.13 7.93
C LEU A 35 5.96 5.95 7.92
N LYS A 36 6.06 7.23 8.27
CA LYS A 36 4.91 8.14 8.27
C LYS A 36 4.33 8.29 6.86
N MET A 37 5.20 8.45 5.88
CA MET A 37 4.78 8.65 4.50
C MET A 37 4.22 7.38 3.86
N VAL A 38 4.73 6.21 4.23
CA VAL A 38 4.17 4.93 3.80
C VAL A 38 2.75 4.77 4.32
N ASP A 39 2.51 5.08 5.60
CA ASP A 39 1.17 5.01 6.18
C ASP A 39 0.20 5.98 5.47
N ALA A 40 0.66 7.20 5.19
CA ALA A 40 -0.13 8.17 4.42
C ALA A 40 -0.41 7.66 3.00
N LYS A 41 0.55 6.97 2.39
CA LYS A 41 0.39 6.40 1.05
C LYS A 41 -0.63 5.27 1.03
N LEU A 42 -0.69 4.47 2.10
CA LEU A 42 -1.74 3.44 2.24
C LEU A 42 -3.13 4.07 2.19
N ASP A 43 -3.34 5.16 2.92
CA ASP A 43 -4.61 5.87 2.91
C ASP A 43 -4.95 6.43 1.53
N GLU A 44 -3.95 6.98 0.84
CA GLU A 44 -4.12 7.52 -0.49
C GLU A 44 -4.52 6.43 -1.50
N GLU A 45 -3.83 5.30 -1.52
CA GLU A 45 -4.12 4.21 -2.45
C GLU A 45 -5.46 3.53 -2.14
N LEU A 46 -5.82 3.45 -0.87
CA LEU A 46 -7.14 2.94 -0.47
C LEU A 46 -8.25 3.85 -1.02
N ALA A 47 -8.07 5.16 -0.92
CA ALA A 47 -9.03 6.14 -1.45
C ALA A 47 -9.15 6.03 -2.98
N GLU A 48 -8.02 5.84 -3.67
CA GLU A 48 -8.00 5.64 -5.13
C GLU A 48 -8.75 4.36 -5.53
N TYR A 49 -8.58 3.28 -4.76
CA TYR A 49 -9.33 2.05 -5.00
C TYR A 49 -10.84 2.28 -4.83
N HIS A 50 -11.24 3.00 -3.79
CA HIS A 50 -12.67 3.29 -3.57
C HIS A 50 -13.27 4.09 -4.71
N LYS A 51 -12.48 4.96 -5.32
CA LYS A 51 -12.91 5.80 -6.44
C LYS A 51 -13.05 5.01 -7.74
N ASP A 52 -12.03 4.24 -8.10
CA ASP A 52 -11.94 3.60 -9.42
C ASP A 52 -12.28 2.11 -9.42
N GLN A 53 -12.15 1.43 -8.29
CA GLN A 53 -12.55 0.04 -8.05
C GLN A 53 -12.04 -0.96 -9.10
N ASN A 54 -10.80 -0.78 -9.56
CA ASN A 54 -10.20 -1.64 -10.58
C ASN A 54 -8.98 -2.39 -10.07
N LEU A 55 -8.49 -3.31 -10.89
CA LEU A 55 -7.36 -4.17 -10.54
C LEU A 55 -6.07 -3.38 -10.33
N GLU A 56 -5.83 -2.34 -11.14
CA GLU A 56 -4.64 -1.51 -11.04
C GLU A 56 -4.54 -0.85 -9.66
N GLU A 57 -5.67 -0.35 -9.15
CA GLU A 57 -5.70 0.30 -7.84
C GLU A 57 -5.45 -0.71 -6.71
N LEU A 58 -5.92 -1.95 -6.86
CA LEU A 58 -5.61 -3.00 -5.89
C LEU A 58 -4.12 -3.36 -5.94
N ALA A 59 -3.53 -3.41 -7.12
CA ALA A 59 -2.09 -3.67 -7.27
C ALA A 59 -1.26 -2.55 -6.64
N ASP A 60 -1.66 -1.29 -6.83
CA ASP A 60 -0.98 -0.15 -6.21
C ASP A 60 -1.07 -0.22 -4.68
N LEU A 61 -2.24 -0.53 -4.15
CA LEU A 61 -2.43 -0.70 -2.71
C LEU A 61 -1.56 -1.82 -2.16
N LEU A 62 -1.51 -2.95 -2.86
CA LEU A 62 -0.70 -4.10 -2.47
C LEU A 62 0.79 -3.75 -2.45
N GLU A 63 1.28 -2.98 -3.42
CA GLU A 63 2.68 -2.55 -3.46
C GLU A 63 3.04 -1.71 -2.23
N VAL A 64 2.14 -0.84 -1.79
CA VAL A 64 2.36 -0.04 -0.59
C VAL A 64 2.29 -0.90 0.68
N ILE A 65 1.43 -1.93 0.70
CA ILE A 65 1.39 -2.89 1.81
C ILE A 65 2.74 -3.60 1.93
N TYR A 66 3.34 -4.01 0.81
CA TYR A 66 4.68 -4.61 0.81
C TYR A 66 5.72 -3.63 1.37
N ALA A 67 5.67 -2.37 0.92
CA ALA A 67 6.58 -1.34 1.42
C ALA A 67 6.42 -1.15 2.94
N ALA A 68 5.19 -1.16 3.44
CA ALA A 68 4.91 -1.03 4.87
C ALA A 68 5.51 -2.20 5.67
N ALA A 69 5.37 -3.42 5.18
CA ALA A 69 5.93 -4.60 5.84
C ALA A 69 7.46 -4.50 5.92
N LEU A 70 8.11 -4.18 4.80
CA LEU A 70 9.57 -4.03 4.73
C LEU A 70 10.06 -2.89 5.62
N ALA A 71 9.37 -1.76 5.63
CA ALA A 71 9.73 -0.60 6.43
C ALA A 71 9.67 -0.89 7.93
N ARG A 72 8.84 -1.84 8.35
CA ARG A 72 8.75 -2.25 9.76
C ARG A 72 9.65 -3.42 10.10
N GLY A 73 10.50 -3.85 9.18
CA GLY A 73 11.48 -4.90 9.40
C GLY A 73 10.99 -6.32 9.12
N TYR A 74 9.83 -6.47 8.52
CA TYR A 74 9.32 -7.79 8.13
C TYR A 74 9.70 -8.09 6.68
N SER A 75 9.84 -9.38 6.34
CA SER A 75 10.03 -9.79 4.95
C SER A 75 8.68 -10.01 4.28
N LEU A 76 8.68 -10.04 2.95
CA LEU A 76 7.46 -10.36 2.19
C LEU A 76 7.05 -11.82 2.45
N GLU A 77 8.01 -12.70 2.72
CA GLU A 77 7.74 -14.09 3.11
C GLU A 77 7.00 -14.15 4.43
N ASP A 78 7.40 -13.33 5.42
CA ASP A 78 6.71 -13.23 6.70
C ASP A 78 5.26 -12.81 6.52
N LEU A 79 5.04 -11.78 5.71
CA LEU A 79 3.70 -11.28 5.43
C LEU A 79 2.82 -12.36 4.79
N GLU A 80 3.34 -13.05 3.79
CA GLU A 80 2.60 -14.12 3.10
C GLU A 80 2.32 -15.29 4.03
N ARG A 81 3.28 -15.67 4.87
CA ARG A 81 3.09 -16.74 5.84
C ARG A 81 1.94 -16.44 6.79
N VAL A 82 1.92 -15.24 7.37
CA VAL A 82 0.87 -14.84 8.31
C VAL A 82 -0.49 -14.77 7.60
N ARG A 83 -0.51 -14.21 6.38
CA ARG A 83 -1.74 -14.14 5.58
C ARG A 83 -2.29 -15.55 5.33
N ALA A 84 -1.43 -16.46 4.87
CA ALA A 84 -1.82 -17.83 4.54
C ALA A 84 -2.28 -18.62 5.78
N GLU A 85 -1.60 -18.44 6.92
CA GLU A 85 -1.98 -19.07 8.17
C GLU A 85 -3.36 -18.62 8.64
N LYS A 86 -3.65 -17.34 8.55
CA LYS A 86 -4.96 -16.79 8.90
C LYS A 86 -6.04 -17.30 7.94
N ALA A 87 -5.74 -17.35 6.65
CA ALA A 87 -6.68 -17.86 5.67
C ALA A 87 -7.00 -19.34 5.90
N ALA A 88 -6.00 -20.15 6.25
CA ALA A 88 -6.20 -21.56 6.56
C ALA A 88 -7.04 -21.76 7.83
N LYS A 89 -6.84 -20.93 8.84
CA LYS A 89 -7.48 -21.03 10.13
C LYS A 89 -8.89 -20.45 10.15
N ARG A 90 -9.10 -19.32 9.50
CA ARG A 90 -10.34 -18.54 9.56
C ARG A 90 -11.10 -18.49 8.24
N GLY A 91 -10.47 -18.92 7.15
CA GLY A 91 -11.02 -18.81 5.81
C GLY A 91 -10.78 -17.45 5.18
N GLY A 92 -11.17 -17.32 3.93
CA GLY A 92 -11.20 -16.04 3.24
C GLY A 92 -12.59 -15.43 3.34
N PHE A 93 -12.98 -14.68 2.32
CA PHE A 93 -14.25 -13.94 2.33
C PHE A 93 -15.24 -14.40 1.25
N SER A 94 -14.96 -15.54 0.60
CA SER A 94 -15.74 -15.98 -0.55
C SER A 94 -17.19 -16.39 -0.23
N LYS A 95 -17.45 -16.71 1.05
CA LYS A 95 -18.81 -17.10 1.47
C LYS A 95 -19.74 -15.90 1.70
N LYS A 96 -19.22 -14.68 1.65
CA LYS A 96 -19.99 -13.44 1.76
C LYS A 96 -20.74 -13.32 3.08
N LEU A 97 -20.13 -13.76 4.17
CA LEU A 97 -20.78 -13.82 5.50
C LEU A 97 -20.73 -12.44 6.18
N LEU A 98 -21.89 -11.95 6.56
CA LEU A 98 -22.01 -10.78 7.41
C LEU A 98 -22.39 -11.29 8.82
N LEU A 99 -21.49 -11.09 9.79
CA LEU A 99 -21.79 -11.46 11.17
C LEU A 99 -22.71 -10.40 11.77
N LYS A 100 -23.92 -10.76 12.09
CA LYS A 100 -24.90 -9.82 12.62
C LYS A 100 -24.91 -9.82 14.16
N GLU A 101 -24.77 -10.96 14.78
CA GLU A 101 -24.74 -11.05 16.24
C GLU A 101 -24.13 -12.37 16.68
N VAL A 102 -23.63 -12.39 17.90
CA VAL A 102 -23.15 -13.60 18.58
C VAL A 102 -24.06 -13.84 19.78
N ILE A 103 -24.54 -15.05 19.89
CA ILE A 103 -25.40 -15.44 21.02
C ILE A 103 -24.56 -16.32 21.95
N GLU A 104 -24.27 -15.81 23.13
CA GLU A 104 -23.49 -16.54 24.13
C GLU A 104 -24.40 -17.44 24.98
N LYS A 105 -23.86 -18.58 25.38
CA LYS A 105 -24.56 -19.52 26.24
C LYS A 105 -24.31 -19.25 27.71
#